data_261c601513229feeb04cdbbbf76d7312
#
_entry.id   261c601513229feeb04cdbbbf76d7312
#
_cell.length_a   1.000
_cell.length_b   1.000
_cell.length_c   1.000
_cell.angle_alpha   90.00
_cell.angle_beta   90.00
_cell.angle_gamma   90.00
#
_symmetry.space_group_name_H-M   'P 1'
#
loop_
_entity.id
_entity.type
_entity.pdbx_description
1 polymer ?
#
loop_
_entity_poly.entity_id
_entity_poly.type
_entity_poly.pdbx_seq_one_letter_code
_entity_poly.pdbx_strand_id
1 'polypeptide(L)'
;RHVDHMMDCIRNHYSSHLSLTDISEQCGMSCTYLNSKFKSFTGYTFNDYLNRYRMQKAVDLLKENKYKVYEIADLVGFSDYKYFIKVFKKYVGCSPAKFMEGGGAGGW
;
A
#
# COMPACT_ATOMS: atom_id res chain seq x y z
N ARG A 1 6.80 12.62 -16.90
CA ARG A 1 6.94 11.20 -17.16
C ARG A 1 5.93 10.38 -16.35
N HIS A 2 5.34 9.37 -16.97
CA HIS A 2 4.23 8.64 -16.38
C HIS A 2 4.62 7.91 -15.08
N VAL A 3 5.77 7.28 -15.04
CA VAL A 3 6.21 6.54 -13.85
C VAL A 3 6.40 7.50 -12.68
N ASP A 4 7.02 8.63 -12.90
CA ASP A 4 7.21 9.63 -11.86
C ASP A 4 5.88 10.12 -11.30
N HIS A 5 4.91 10.35 -12.20
CA HIS A 5 3.57 10.77 -11.78
C HIS A 5 2.89 9.69 -10.95
N MET A 6 3.00 8.43 -11.36
CA MET A 6 2.42 7.32 -10.63
C MET A 6 3.05 7.18 -9.24
N MET A 7 4.37 7.36 -9.14
CA MET A 7 5.07 7.33 -7.86
C MET A 7 4.61 8.47 -6.95
N ASP A 8 4.45 9.66 -7.52
CA ASP A 8 3.96 10.83 -6.78
C ASP A 8 2.54 10.59 -6.28
N CYS A 9 1.68 9.99 -7.08
CA CYS A 9 0.32 9.66 -6.68
C CYS A 9 0.33 8.73 -5.46
N ILE A 10 1.17 7.72 -5.48
CA ILE A 10 1.27 6.80 -4.35
C ILE A 10 1.77 7.56 -3.12
N ARG A 11 2.84 8.30 -3.26
CA ARG A 11 3.48 9.00 -2.14
C ARG A 11 2.52 9.98 -1.47
N ASN A 12 1.74 10.69 -2.28
CA ASN A 12 0.89 11.77 -1.78
C ASN A 12 -0.55 11.36 -1.49
N HIS A 13 -1.00 10.23 -2.03
CA HIS A 13 -2.41 9.84 -1.95
C HIS A 13 -2.66 8.39 -1.55
N TYR A 14 -1.66 7.70 -0.98
CA TYR A 14 -1.81 6.30 -0.61
C TYR A 14 -2.93 6.09 0.41
N SER A 15 -3.21 7.08 1.24
CA SER A 15 -4.20 6.97 2.30
C SER A 15 -5.63 7.20 1.81
N SER A 16 -5.80 7.57 0.56
CA SER A 16 -7.12 7.78 -0.02
C SER A 16 -7.42 6.68 -1.05
N HIS A 17 -8.57 6.80 -1.70
CA HIS A 17 -8.97 5.83 -2.73
C HIS A 17 -8.18 6.12 -4.00
N LEU A 18 -7.11 5.37 -4.19
CA LEU A 18 -6.22 5.55 -5.34
C LEU A 18 -6.33 4.33 -6.24
N SER A 19 -6.64 4.54 -7.53
CA SER A 19 -6.74 3.44 -8.48
C SER A 19 -5.97 3.75 -9.75
N LEU A 20 -5.43 2.71 -10.36
CA LEU A 20 -4.75 2.84 -11.64
C LEU A 20 -5.71 3.26 -12.74
N THR A 21 -6.98 2.85 -12.62
CA THR A 21 -8.01 3.24 -13.58
C THR A 21 -8.15 4.76 -13.65
N ASP A 22 -8.16 5.42 -12.49
CA ASP A 22 -8.28 6.87 -12.46
C ASP A 22 -7.07 7.53 -13.10
N ILE A 23 -5.88 7.02 -12.83
CA ILE A 23 -4.67 7.56 -13.44
C ILE A 23 -4.68 7.36 -14.94
N SER A 24 -5.12 6.17 -15.37
CA SER A 24 -5.25 5.83 -16.78
C SER A 24 -6.15 6.84 -17.51
N GLU A 25 -7.28 7.16 -16.90
CA GLU A 25 -8.21 8.12 -17.50
C GLU A 25 -7.60 9.51 -17.58
N GLN A 26 -6.89 9.92 -16.55
CA GLN A 26 -6.25 11.24 -16.52
C GLN A 26 -5.13 11.36 -17.55
N CYS A 27 -4.36 10.31 -17.74
CA CYS A 27 -3.21 10.33 -18.64
C CYS A 27 -3.55 10.00 -20.09
N GLY A 28 -4.72 9.39 -20.32
CA GLY A 28 -5.07 8.91 -21.65
C GLY A 28 -4.29 7.69 -22.07
N MET A 29 -3.73 6.94 -21.10
CA MET A 29 -2.96 5.74 -21.37
C MET A 29 -3.69 4.54 -20.77
N SER A 30 -3.56 3.35 -21.37
CA SER A 30 -4.19 2.16 -20.83
C SER A 30 -3.52 1.71 -19.53
N CYS A 31 -4.28 1.01 -18.68
CA CYS A 31 -3.72 0.43 -17.46
C CYS A 31 -2.60 -0.55 -17.78
N THR A 32 -2.76 -1.33 -18.85
CA THR A 32 -1.73 -2.29 -19.27
C THR A 32 -0.41 -1.58 -19.59
N TYR A 33 -0.50 -0.48 -20.34
CA TYR A 33 0.69 0.29 -20.69
C TYR A 33 1.36 0.85 -19.44
N LEU A 34 0.57 1.47 -18.58
CA LEU A 34 1.09 2.09 -17.36
C LEU A 34 1.74 1.06 -16.45
N ASN A 35 1.08 -0.10 -16.26
CA ASN A 35 1.66 -1.17 -15.44
C ASN A 35 2.95 -1.71 -16.05
N SER A 36 3.01 -1.86 -17.36
CA SER A 36 4.21 -2.33 -18.02
C SER A 36 5.39 -1.40 -17.78
N LYS A 37 5.16 -0.10 -17.93
CA LYS A 37 6.20 0.90 -17.68
C LYS A 37 6.59 0.95 -16.21
N PHE A 38 5.60 0.92 -15.33
CA PHE A 38 5.85 0.99 -13.90
C PHE A 38 6.66 -0.22 -13.42
N LYS A 39 6.28 -1.42 -13.88
CA LYS A 39 6.98 -2.64 -13.51
C LYS A 39 8.41 -2.67 -14.06
N SER A 40 8.60 -2.12 -15.25
CA SER A 40 9.93 -2.03 -15.86
C SER A 40 10.88 -1.19 -15.00
N PHE A 41 10.38 -0.14 -14.37
CA PHE A 41 11.19 0.75 -13.56
C PHE A 41 11.31 0.32 -12.09
N THR A 42 10.21 -0.20 -11.51
CA THR A 42 10.17 -0.48 -10.07
C THR A 42 10.30 -1.96 -9.73
N GLY A 43 10.02 -2.83 -10.69
CA GLY A 43 9.97 -4.27 -10.44
C GLY A 43 8.61 -4.75 -9.95
N TYR A 44 7.65 -3.86 -9.77
CA TYR A 44 6.32 -4.19 -9.22
C TYR A 44 5.22 -3.59 -10.08
N THR A 45 4.04 -4.24 -10.09
CA THR A 45 2.86 -3.60 -10.64
C THR A 45 2.47 -2.43 -9.75
N PHE A 46 1.63 -1.54 -10.28
CA PHE A 46 1.17 -0.38 -9.52
C PHE A 46 0.49 -0.80 -8.22
N ASN A 47 -0.45 -1.76 -8.29
CA ASN A 47 -1.17 -2.20 -7.10
C ASN A 47 -0.26 -2.88 -6.09
N ASP A 48 0.69 -3.68 -6.56
CA ASP A 48 1.64 -4.34 -5.66
C ASP A 48 2.49 -3.30 -4.93
N TYR A 49 2.99 -2.32 -5.65
CA TYR A 49 3.79 -1.25 -5.07
C TYR A 49 2.98 -0.43 -4.06
N LEU A 50 1.73 -0.09 -4.43
CA LEU A 50 0.84 0.66 -3.55
C LEU A 50 0.58 -0.11 -2.26
N ASN A 51 0.30 -1.41 -2.35
CA ASN A 51 0.06 -2.22 -1.16
C ASN A 51 1.31 -2.30 -0.29
N ARG A 52 2.48 -2.45 -0.89
CA ARG A 52 3.74 -2.47 -0.14
C ARG A 52 3.98 -1.15 0.57
N TYR A 53 3.69 -0.05 -0.10
CA TYR A 53 3.84 1.28 0.49
C TYR A 53 2.88 1.46 1.67
N ARG A 54 1.61 1.05 1.49
CA ARG A 54 0.62 1.12 2.57
C ARG A 54 1.01 0.24 3.76
N MET A 55 1.56 -0.94 3.49
CA MET A 55 1.98 -1.85 4.57
C MET A 55 3.15 -1.28 5.34
N GLN A 56 4.10 -0.64 4.67
CA GLN A 56 5.20 0.01 5.37
C GLN A 56 4.68 1.09 6.31
N LYS A 57 3.72 1.88 5.85
CA LYS A 57 3.09 2.91 6.69
C LYS A 57 2.32 2.28 7.85
N ALA A 58 1.63 1.18 7.60
CA ALA A 58 0.89 0.47 8.64
C ALA A 58 1.83 -0.04 9.73
N VAL A 59 2.95 -0.63 9.34
CA VAL A 59 3.93 -1.13 10.30
C VAL A 59 4.49 0.02 11.13
N ASP A 60 4.79 1.15 10.50
CA ASP A 60 5.30 2.33 11.21
C ASP A 60 4.29 2.78 12.28
N LEU A 61 3.00 2.81 11.92
CA LEU A 61 1.95 3.21 12.85
C LEU A 61 1.76 2.20 13.97
N LEU A 62 1.88 0.91 13.67
CA LEU A 62 1.79 -0.12 14.71
C LEU A 62 2.91 0.05 15.74
N LYS A 63 4.11 0.39 15.29
CA LYS A 63 5.26 0.56 16.18
C LYS A 63 5.09 1.77 17.10
N GLU A 64 4.30 2.75 16.70
CA GLU A 64 4.03 3.91 17.55
C GLU A 64 3.13 3.56 18.74
N ASN A 65 2.37 2.48 18.64
CA ASN A 65 1.51 1.99 19.71
C ASN A 65 0.48 3.03 20.18
N LYS A 66 -0.04 3.80 19.23
CA LYS A 66 -1.01 4.87 19.50
C LYS A 66 -2.42 4.54 19.04
N TYR A 67 -2.53 3.66 18.03
CA TYR A 67 -3.78 3.43 17.30
C TYR A 67 -4.20 1.98 17.40
N LYS A 68 -5.50 1.76 17.33
CA LYS A 68 -6.02 0.41 17.19
C LYS A 68 -5.82 -0.06 15.76
N VAL A 69 -5.75 -1.38 15.57
CA VAL A 69 -5.46 -1.95 14.25
C VAL A 69 -6.47 -1.48 13.20
N TYR A 70 -7.76 -1.44 13.55
CA TYR A 70 -8.77 -1.01 12.57
C TYR A 70 -8.60 0.47 12.21
N GLU A 71 -8.10 1.28 13.14
CA GLU A 71 -7.81 2.68 12.84
C GLU A 71 -6.65 2.79 11.85
N ILE A 72 -5.65 1.97 12.03
CA ILE A 72 -4.48 1.95 11.14
C ILE A 72 -4.90 1.55 9.73
N ALA A 73 -5.77 0.54 9.60
CA ALA A 73 -6.28 0.13 8.30
C ALA A 73 -6.87 1.31 7.55
N ASP A 74 -7.69 2.10 8.25
CA ASP A 74 -8.33 3.27 7.65
C ASP A 74 -7.30 4.35 7.30
N LEU A 75 -6.37 4.59 8.20
CA LEU A 75 -5.35 5.63 8.00
C LEU A 75 -4.46 5.37 6.80
N VAL A 76 -4.22 4.10 6.48
CA VAL A 76 -3.35 3.76 5.35
C VAL A 76 -4.13 3.46 4.07
N GLY A 77 -5.45 3.70 4.06
CA GLY A 77 -6.21 3.68 2.83
C GLY A 77 -7.06 2.45 2.57
N PHE A 78 -7.28 1.61 3.57
CA PHE A 78 -8.11 0.42 3.41
C PHE A 78 -9.48 0.66 4.01
N SER A 79 -10.52 0.60 3.18
CA SER A 79 -11.89 0.74 3.64
C SER A 79 -12.46 -0.59 4.14
N ASP A 80 -11.87 -1.70 3.73
CA ASP A 80 -12.30 -3.04 4.12
C ASP A 80 -11.27 -3.62 5.09
N TYR A 81 -11.65 -3.72 6.36
CA TYR A 81 -10.76 -4.19 7.40
C TYR A 81 -10.29 -5.63 7.18
N LYS A 82 -11.21 -6.51 6.74
CA LYS A 82 -10.84 -7.90 6.46
C LYS A 82 -9.82 -7.99 5.35
N TYR A 83 -9.99 -7.19 4.32
CA TYR A 83 -9.04 -7.15 3.22
C TYR A 83 -7.69 -6.62 3.70
N PHE A 84 -7.69 -5.60 4.56
CA PHE A 84 -6.46 -5.08 5.15
C PHE A 84 -5.68 -6.20 5.87
N ILE A 85 -6.38 -6.99 6.70
CA ILE A 85 -5.74 -8.09 7.42
C ILE A 85 -5.11 -9.09 6.44
N LYS A 86 -5.84 -9.41 5.37
CA LYS A 86 -5.36 -10.34 4.36
C LYS A 86 -4.09 -9.83 3.68
N VAL A 87 -4.09 -8.55 3.29
CA VAL A 87 -2.94 -7.92 2.64
C VAL A 87 -1.77 -7.84 3.61
N PHE A 88 -2.04 -7.48 4.86
CA PHE A 88 -1.00 -7.40 5.88
C PHE A 88 -0.29 -8.75 6.04
N LYS A 89 -1.06 -9.83 6.18
CA LYS A 89 -0.47 -11.17 6.31
C LYS A 89 0.37 -11.53 5.10
N LYS A 90 -0.08 -11.14 3.91
CA LYS A 90 0.63 -11.45 2.67
C LYS A 90 2.00 -10.79 2.61
N TYR A 91 2.08 -9.51 2.94
CA TYR A 91 3.31 -8.74 2.77
C TYR A 91 4.20 -8.72 4.01
N VAL A 92 3.60 -8.75 5.19
CA VAL A 92 4.38 -8.70 6.45
C VAL A 92 4.69 -10.09 6.98
N GLY A 93 3.82 -11.07 6.69
CA GLY A 93 4.08 -12.47 7.06
C GLY A 93 3.32 -12.94 8.27
N CYS A 94 2.60 -12.06 8.96
CA CYS A 94 1.76 -12.44 10.10
C CYS A 94 0.65 -11.40 10.25
N SER A 95 -0.31 -11.70 11.13
CA SER A 95 -1.40 -10.76 11.37
C SER A 95 -0.90 -9.52 12.13
N PRO A 96 -1.61 -8.39 12.06
CA PRO A 96 -1.23 -7.23 12.86
C PRO A 96 -1.17 -7.52 14.36
N ALA A 97 -2.11 -8.32 14.87
CA ALA A 97 -2.13 -8.68 16.28
C ALA A 97 -0.87 -9.48 16.65
N LYS A 98 -0.50 -10.43 15.80
CA LYS A 98 0.70 -11.23 16.01
C LYS A 98 1.95 -10.36 15.94
N PHE A 99 1.99 -9.43 15.01
CA PHE A 99 3.09 -8.50 14.87
C PHE A 99 3.28 -7.69 16.15
N MET A 100 2.18 -7.22 16.73
CA MET A 100 2.22 -6.45 17.97
C MET A 100 2.75 -7.28 19.14
N GLU A 101 2.34 -8.56 19.23
CA GLU A 101 2.85 -9.46 20.26
C GLU A 101 4.36 -9.64 20.15
N GLY A 102 4.86 -9.71 18.92
CA GLY A 102 6.27 -9.88 18.67
C GLY A 102 7.10 -8.62 18.83
N GLY A 103 6.47 -7.50 19.23
CA GLY A 103 7.19 -6.25 19.43
C GLY A 103 7.86 -5.73 18.18
N GLY A 104 7.30 -6.04 17.02
CA GLY A 104 7.89 -5.62 15.76
C GLY A 104 8.98 -6.54 15.28
N ALA A 105 9.04 -7.75 15.80
CA ALA A 105 10.00 -8.74 15.36
C ALA A 105 9.83 -9.05 13.89
N GLY A 106 10.82 -9.69 13.30
CA GLY A 106 10.76 -10.06 11.91
C GLY A 106 11.41 -9.07 10.96
N GLY A 107 12.05 -8.07 11.47
CA GLY A 107 12.86 -7.18 10.67
C GLY A 107 12.11 -6.15 9.85
N TRP A 108 10.90 -5.90 10.20
CA TRP A 108 10.14 -4.84 9.52
C TRP A 108 10.35 -3.50 10.15
#